data_36b52fb6968fa200387ebff6b9b83a68
#
_entry.id   36b52fb6968fa200387ebff6b9b83a68
#
_cell.length_a   1.000
_cell.length_b   1.000
_cell.length_c   1.000
_cell.angle_alpha   90.00
_cell.angle_beta   90.00
_cell.angle_gamma   90.00
#
_symmetry.space_group_name_H-M   'P 1'
#
loop_
_entity.id
_entity.type
_entity.pdbx_description
1 polymer ?
#
loop_
_entity_poly.entity_id
_entity_poly.type
_entity_poly.pdbx_seq_one_letter_code
_entity_poly.pdbx_strand_id
1 'polypeptide(L)'
;MYDIIVLAFETDMTRVVTFNTGNEGTGPAVPEIGVKRDRHSLSHHNGNKEALEQLSRSDEFNVQQFSYFLDRLSKVNDGGGALLDSTVALYGSGLSYGNSHGTTSLPLVVAGGKGIGIKHGSHVDYNQQTKGFDGYGNGIGVYHSPVNSKAHFSNLLLTMAQKMGVEVD
;
A
#
# COMPACT_ATOMS: atom_id res chain seq x y z
N MET A 1 -0.45 16.47 4.17
CA MET A 1 0.39 16.00 3.05
C MET A 1 -0.45 15.63 1.82
N TYR A 2 -1.46 14.78 1.93
CA TYR A 2 -2.29 14.40 0.76
C TYR A 2 -2.93 15.58 0.04
N ASP A 3 -3.40 16.62 0.73
CA ASP A 3 -3.93 17.83 0.08
C ASP A 3 -2.86 18.57 -0.75
N ILE A 4 -1.61 18.57 -0.29
CA ILE A 4 -0.50 19.16 -1.04
C ILE A 4 -0.22 18.35 -2.33
N ILE A 5 -0.30 17.01 -2.25
CA ILE A 5 -0.13 16.14 -3.43
C ILE A 5 -1.26 16.39 -4.44
N VAL A 6 -2.51 16.47 -3.97
CA VAL A 6 -3.65 16.78 -4.84
C VAL A 6 -3.47 18.13 -5.52
N LEU A 7 -3.10 19.17 -4.77
CA LEU A 7 -2.84 20.50 -5.30
C LEU A 7 -1.70 20.51 -6.33
N ALA A 8 -0.63 19.75 -6.08
CA ALA A 8 0.49 19.65 -7.00
C ALA A 8 0.10 18.98 -8.34
N PHE A 9 -0.80 18.00 -8.29
CA PHE A 9 -1.36 17.37 -9.48
C PHE A 9 -2.34 18.29 -10.21
N GLU A 10 -3.25 18.95 -9.47
CA GLU A 10 -4.23 19.89 -10.03
C GLU A 10 -3.56 21.06 -10.76
N THR A 11 -2.43 21.51 -10.26
CA THR A 11 -1.65 22.63 -10.85
C THR A 11 -0.56 22.18 -11.82
N ASP A 12 -0.48 20.88 -12.14
CA ASP A 12 0.54 20.26 -12.99
C ASP A 12 2.00 20.59 -12.57
N MET A 13 2.21 20.82 -11.27
CA MET A 13 3.56 21.02 -10.72
C MET A 13 4.40 19.75 -10.76
N THR A 14 3.77 18.60 -10.65
CA THR A 14 4.37 17.28 -10.83
C THR A 14 3.32 16.27 -11.25
N ARG A 15 3.75 15.18 -11.90
CA ARG A 15 2.88 14.06 -12.32
C ARG A 15 3.23 12.76 -11.62
N VAL A 16 4.28 12.74 -10.82
CA VAL A 16 4.72 11.56 -10.06
C VAL A 16 5.08 11.98 -8.65
N VAL A 17 4.54 11.26 -7.68
CA VAL A 17 4.84 11.47 -6.27
C VAL A 17 5.06 10.11 -5.61
N THR A 18 6.09 10.01 -4.79
CA THR A 18 6.25 8.95 -3.81
C THR A 18 6.13 9.55 -2.42
N PHE A 19 5.29 8.95 -1.58
CA PHE A 19 5.05 9.40 -0.23
C PHE A 19 5.17 8.24 0.75
N ASN A 20 6.09 8.34 1.68
CA ASN A 20 6.29 7.35 2.73
C ASN A 20 5.65 7.83 4.02
N THR A 21 4.65 7.11 4.54
CA THR A 21 3.95 7.42 5.80
C THR A 21 4.75 7.01 7.04
N GLY A 22 5.81 6.23 6.87
CA GLY A 22 6.73 5.81 7.91
C GLY A 22 7.88 5.01 7.31
N ASN A 23 9.02 4.97 7.98
CA ASN A 23 10.13 4.12 7.58
C ASN A 23 10.07 2.74 8.27
N GLU A 24 10.87 1.80 7.80
CA GLU A 24 10.90 0.43 8.32
C GLU A 24 11.42 0.35 9.77
N GLY A 25 12.26 1.28 10.19
CA GLY A 25 12.85 1.28 11.53
C GLY A 25 12.00 1.97 12.59
N THR A 26 11.21 2.97 12.20
CA THR A 26 10.38 3.75 13.12
C THR A 26 9.11 4.20 12.42
N GLY A 27 7.96 3.82 12.89
CA GLY A 27 6.71 4.46 12.56
C GLY A 27 6.28 5.34 13.73
N PRO A 28 5.65 6.48 13.53
CA PRO A 28 5.24 7.32 14.63
C PRO A 28 4.22 6.62 15.52
N ALA A 29 4.31 6.85 16.83
CA ALA A 29 3.18 6.66 17.71
C ALA A 29 2.11 7.70 17.34
N VAL A 30 0.84 7.30 17.46
CA VAL A 30 -0.32 8.18 17.23
C VAL A 30 -1.24 8.07 18.45
N PRO A 31 -0.90 8.73 19.57
CA PRO A 31 -1.63 8.58 20.83
C PRO A 31 -3.12 8.94 20.71
N GLU A 32 -3.46 9.85 19.80
CA GLU A 32 -4.82 10.34 19.53
C GLU A 32 -5.78 9.20 19.12
N ILE A 33 -5.25 8.14 18.50
CA ILE A 33 -6.02 6.96 18.11
C ILE A 33 -5.71 5.75 19.01
N GLY A 34 -5.01 5.97 20.13
CA GLY A 34 -4.65 4.93 21.09
C GLY A 34 -3.43 4.08 20.68
N VAL A 35 -2.63 4.54 19.71
CA VAL A 35 -1.36 3.92 19.31
C VAL A 35 -0.22 4.58 20.07
N LYS A 36 0.21 3.96 21.17
CA LYS A 36 1.16 4.54 22.14
C LYS A 36 2.62 4.21 21.85
N ARG A 37 2.87 3.25 20.97
CA ARG A 37 4.21 2.78 20.62
C ARG A 37 4.44 2.99 19.13
N ASP A 38 5.71 3.02 18.73
CA ASP A 38 6.08 3.04 17.33
C ASP A 38 5.61 1.77 16.61
N ARG A 39 5.31 1.90 15.32
CA ARG A 39 4.74 0.82 14.53
C ARG A 39 5.70 -0.37 14.37
N HIS A 40 7.01 -0.12 14.31
CA HIS A 40 8.00 -1.19 14.20
C HIS A 40 7.96 -2.10 15.43
N SER A 41 8.02 -1.51 16.64
CA SER A 41 7.92 -2.27 17.90
C SER A 41 6.60 -3.03 18.01
N LEU A 42 5.49 -2.46 17.51
CA LEU A 42 4.20 -3.14 17.48
C LEU A 42 4.18 -4.29 16.48
N SER A 43 4.88 -4.18 15.35
CA SER A 43 4.92 -5.23 14.34
C SER A 43 5.60 -6.51 14.85
N HIS A 44 6.50 -6.40 15.82
CA HIS A 44 7.08 -7.54 16.56
C HIS A 44 6.21 -7.98 17.74
N HIS A 45 4.92 -8.14 17.49
CA HIS A 45 3.90 -8.41 18.53
C HIS A 45 4.04 -9.73 19.27
N ASN A 46 4.70 -10.74 18.68
CA ASN A 46 4.87 -12.09 19.28
C ASN A 46 3.58 -12.66 19.88
N GLY A 47 2.43 -12.41 19.25
CA GLY A 47 1.12 -12.84 19.73
C GLY A 47 0.51 -11.98 20.85
N ASN A 48 1.15 -10.89 21.27
CA ASN A 48 0.62 -9.99 22.28
C ASN A 48 -0.64 -9.27 21.75
N LYS A 49 -1.78 -9.46 22.42
CA LYS A 49 -3.08 -8.93 22.00
C LYS A 49 -3.12 -7.40 21.97
N GLU A 50 -2.56 -6.74 22.98
CA GLU A 50 -2.54 -5.28 23.05
C GLU A 50 -1.71 -4.68 21.91
N ALA A 51 -0.57 -5.28 21.58
CA ALA A 51 0.24 -4.86 20.44
C ALA A 51 -0.50 -5.05 19.11
N LEU A 52 -1.20 -6.17 18.93
CA LEU A 52 -2.02 -6.44 17.75
C LEU A 52 -3.18 -5.45 17.62
N GLU A 53 -3.85 -5.09 18.72
CA GLU A 53 -4.92 -4.08 18.70
C GLU A 53 -4.40 -2.70 18.31
N GLN A 54 -3.25 -2.27 18.85
CA GLN A 54 -2.63 -1.01 18.47
C GLN A 54 -2.16 -1.01 17.01
N LEU A 55 -1.60 -2.12 16.53
CA LEU A 55 -1.18 -2.29 15.14
C LEU A 55 -2.38 -2.19 14.20
N SER A 56 -3.48 -2.87 14.52
CA SER A 56 -4.73 -2.82 13.74
C SER A 56 -5.28 -1.38 13.64
N ARG A 57 -5.28 -0.62 14.75
CA ARG A 57 -5.68 0.80 14.73
C ARG A 57 -4.76 1.65 13.85
N SER A 58 -3.46 1.40 13.91
CA SER A 58 -2.49 2.09 13.06
C SER A 58 -2.74 1.81 11.58
N ASP A 59 -3.01 0.54 11.23
CA ASP A 59 -3.28 0.14 9.84
C ASP A 59 -4.60 0.72 9.35
N GLU A 60 -5.66 0.68 10.16
CA GLU A 60 -6.95 1.30 9.86
C GLU A 60 -6.80 2.80 9.61
N PHE A 61 -6.08 3.51 10.47
CA PHE A 61 -5.81 4.92 10.31
C PHE A 61 -5.11 5.24 8.99
N ASN A 62 -4.07 4.48 8.63
CA ASN A 62 -3.35 4.68 7.37
C ASN A 62 -4.25 4.43 6.15
N VAL A 63 -5.09 3.41 6.19
CA VAL A 63 -6.06 3.13 5.10
C VAL A 63 -7.11 4.24 5.00
N GLN A 64 -7.59 4.79 6.13
CA GLN A 64 -8.50 5.93 6.15
C GLN A 64 -7.86 7.17 5.52
N GLN A 65 -6.58 7.44 5.80
CA GLN A 65 -5.85 8.55 5.17
C GLN A 65 -5.69 8.35 3.65
N PHE A 66 -5.42 7.13 3.21
CA PHE A 66 -5.38 6.82 1.78
C PHE A 66 -6.77 6.96 1.13
N SER A 67 -7.83 6.51 1.79
CA SER A 67 -9.21 6.70 1.34
C SER A 67 -9.57 8.19 1.20
N TYR A 68 -9.16 9.01 2.17
CA TYR A 68 -9.32 10.46 2.09
C TYR A 68 -8.60 11.04 0.85
N PHE A 69 -7.39 10.60 0.58
CA PHE A 69 -6.65 11.02 -0.62
C PHE A 69 -7.40 10.70 -1.92
N LEU A 70 -7.93 9.49 -2.04
CA LEU A 70 -8.73 9.08 -3.21
C LEU A 70 -10.01 9.92 -3.33
N ASP A 71 -10.69 10.20 -2.23
CA ASP A 71 -11.88 11.07 -2.21
C ASP A 71 -11.53 12.49 -2.69
N ARG A 72 -10.39 13.03 -2.26
CA ARG A 72 -9.91 14.33 -2.74
C ARG A 72 -9.66 14.34 -4.25
N LEU A 73 -8.95 13.34 -4.77
CA LEU A 73 -8.71 13.20 -6.23
C LEU A 73 -10.00 13.04 -7.03
N SER A 74 -11.01 12.38 -6.47
CA SER A 74 -12.30 12.18 -7.14
C SER A 74 -13.13 13.45 -7.28
N LYS A 75 -12.86 14.48 -6.44
CA LYS A 75 -13.57 15.75 -6.42
C LYS A 75 -12.93 16.86 -7.26
N VAL A 76 -11.70 16.64 -7.70
CA VAL A 76 -11.00 17.58 -8.60
C VAL A 76 -11.33 17.20 -10.04
N ASN A 77 -11.68 18.18 -10.86
CA ASN A 77 -11.90 18.01 -12.30
C ASN A 77 -10.68 18.54 -13.06
N ASP A 78 -10.02 17.69 -13.86
CA ASP A 78 -8.85 18.03 -14.65
C ASP A 78 -9.19 18.50 -16.09
N GLY A 79 -10.48 18.73 -16.37
CA GLY A 79 -10.99 19.11 -17.69
C GLY A 79 -11.46 17.92 -18.54
N GLY A 80 -11.05 16.72 -18.22
CA GLY A 80 -11.45 15.46 -18.87
C GLY A 80 -12.35 14.56 -18.01
N GLY A 81 -12.47 14.86 -16.72
CA GLY A 81 -13.19 14.07 -15.75
C GLY A 81 -12.66 14.28 -14.34
N ALA A 82 -12.85 13.31 -13.47
CA ALA A 82 -12.23 13.36 -12.15
C ALA A 82 -10.72 13.09 -12.28
N LEU A 83 -9.90 13.87 -11.57
CA LEU A 83 -8.45 13.68 -11.55
C LEU A 83 -8.06 12.24 -11.14
N LEU A 84 -8.89 11.57 -10.34
CA LEU A 84 -8.73 10.15 -10.01
C LEU A 84 -8.80 9.25 -11.24
N ASP A 85 -9.56 9.61 -12.28
CA ASP A 85 -9.70 8.78 -13.49
C ASP A 85 -8.41 8.75 -14.33
N SER A 86 -7.60 9.81 -14.24
CA SER A 86 -6.28 9.95 -14.90
C SER A 86 -5.10 9.66 -13.97
N THR A 87 -5.32 9.42 -12.68
CA THR A 87 -4.28 9.14 -11.67
C THR A 87 -4.28 7.67 -11.29
N VAL A 88 -3.11 7.03 -11.26
CA VAL A 88 -2.94 5.69 -10.65
C VAL A 88 -2.29 5.86 -9.29
N ALA A 89 -2.99 5.45 -8.24
CA ALA A 89 -2.50 5.45 -6.88
C ALA A 89 -2.21 4.03 -6.42
N LEU A 90 -0.99 3.78 -5.96
CA LEU A 90 -0.55 2.53 -5.35
C LEU A 90 -0.34 2.76 -3.86
N TYR A 91 -0.99 1.96 -3.03
CA TYR A 91 -0.78 1.92 -1.58
C TYR A 91 -0.37 0.52 -1.15
N GLY A 92 0.57 0.42 -0.25
CA GLY A 92 1.02 -0.85 0.29
C GLY A 92 2.24 -0.74 1.19
N SER A 93 2.83 -1.87 1.49
CA SER A 93 4.01 -1.97 2.34
C SER A 93 5.09 -2.83 1.67
N GLY A 94 6.36 -2.55 1.99
CA GLY A 94 7.50 -3.38 1.60
C GLY A 94 7.63 -4.67 2.42
N LEU A 95 6.86 -4.80 3.51
CA LEU A 95 6.80 -6.00 4.34
C LEU A 95 5.35 -6.50 4.43
N SER A 96 5.17 -7.80 4.39
CA SER A 96 3.86 -8.46 4.53
C SER A 96 3.60 -8.93 5.95
N TYR A 97 4.64 -9.32 6.66
CA TYR A 97 4.55 -9.86 8.01
C TYR A 97 5.65 -9.27 8.90
N GLY A 98 5.26 -8.29 9.71
CA GLY A 98 6.21 -7.50 10.48
C GLY A 98 7.01 -8.30 11.51
N ASN A 99 6.40 -9.34 12.12
CA ASN A 99 7.05 -10.11 13.17
C ASN A 99 8.32 -10.86 12.68
N SER A 100 8.35 -11.25 11.39
CA SER A 100 9.49 -11.95 10.77
C SER A 100 10.13 -11.18 9.62
N HIS A 101 9.69 -9.93 9.36
CA HIS A 101 10.09 -9.11 8.22
C HIS A 101 9.86 -9.80 6.86
N GLY A 102 8.72 -10.52 6.73
CA GLY A 102 8.37 -11.20 5.49
C GLY A 102 8.21 -10.23 4.32
N THR A 103 8.75 -10.59 3.15
CA THR A 103 8.75 -9.77 1.93
C THR A 103 7.94 -10.37 0.79
N THR A 104 7.28 -11.50 1.02
CA THR A 104 6.37 -12.13 0.06
C THR A 104 4.92 -11.79 0.41
N SER A 105 3.99 -12.00 -0.52
CA SER A 105 2.55 -11.74 -0.30
C SER A 105 2.23 -10.30 0.12
N LEU A 106 2.90 -9.33 -0.48
CA LEU A 106 2.72 -7.92 -0.13
C LEU A 106 1.26 -7.49 -0.31
N PRO A 107 0.63 -6.88 0.71
CA PRO A 107 -0.70 -6.31 0.60
C PRO A 107 -0.61 -5.00 -0.21
N LEU A 108 -1.16 -5.00 -1.42
CA LEU A 108 -1.11 -3.87 -2.33
C LEU A 108 -2.52 -3.48 -2.76
N VAL A 109 -2.80 -2.19 -2.82
CA VAL A 109 -4.03 -1.62 -3.34
C VAL A 109 -3.70 -0.71 -4.50
N VAL A 110 -4.32 -0.96 -5.66
CA VAL A 110 -4.25 -0.06 -6.82
C VAL A 110 -5.61 0.61 -6.97
N ALA A 111 -5.62 1.93 -7.06
CA ALA A 111 -6.83 2.72 -7.20
C ALA A 111 -6.68 3.78 -8.30
N GLY A 112 -7.80 4.26 -8.83
CA GLY A 112 -7.81 5.26 -9.89
C GLY A 112 -7.44 4.71 -11.27
N GLY A 113 -7.17 5.60 -12.23
CA GLY A 113 -6.74 5.21 -13.57
C GLY A 113 -7.83 4.57 -14.44
N LYS A 114 -9.11 4.77 -14.14
CA LYS A 114 -10.21 4.27 -14.98
C LYS A 114 -10.12 4.85 -16.40
N GLY A 115 -9.81 6.12 -16.54
CA GLY A 115 -9.69 6.81 -17.82
C GLY A 115 -8.53 6.31 -18.69
N ILE A 116 -7.51 5.71 -18.08
CA ILE A 116 -6.35 5.12 -18.77
C ILE A 116 -6.41 3.59 -18.83
N GLY A 117 -7.56 3.01 -18.53
CA GLY A 117 -7.86 1.58 -18.72
C GLY A 117 -7.39 0.67 -17.59
N ILE A 118 -7.27 1.16 -16.36
CA ILE A 118 -7.14 0.32 -15.17
C ILE A 118 -8.51 -0.27 -14.83
N LYS A 119 -8.57 -1.58 -14.65
CA LYS A 119 -9.79 -2.29 -14.26
C LYS A 119 -9.76 -2.58 -12.75
N HIS A 120 -10.87 -2.29 -12.09
CA HIS A 120 -11.03 -2.46 -10.64
C HIS A 120 -12.08 -3.50 -10.28
N GLY A 121 -12.22 -3.76 -8.97
CA GLY A 121 -13.23 -4.66 -8.43
C GLY A 121 -12.81 -6.12 -8.34
N SER A 122 -11.51 -6.39 -8.44
CA SER A 122 -10.96 -7.73 -8.25
C SER A 122 -9.95 -7.76 -7.10
N HIS A 123 -9.94 -8.88 -6.38
CA HIS A 123 -8.85 -9.27 -5.49
C HIS A 123 -8.08 -10.39 -6.18
N VAL A 124 -6.77 -10.22 -6.32
CA VAL A 124 -5.90 -11.19 -6.95
C VAL A 124 -4.91 -11.70 -5.91
N ASP A 125 -5.03 -12.97 -5.56
CA ASP A 125 -4.07 -13.66 -4.70
C ASP A 125 -3.04 -14.39 -5.58
N TYR A 126 -1.82 -13.89 -5.57
CA TYR A 126 -0.68 -14.53 -6.27
C TYR A 126 -0.01 -15.60 -5.42
N ASN A 127 -0.38 -15.71 -4.13
CA ASN A 127 0.19 -16.67 -3.19
C ASN A 127 -0.87 -17.70 -2.84
N GLN A 128 -1.00 -18.73 -3.64
CA GLN A 128 -1.79 -19.88 -3.23
C GLN A 128 -1.18 -20.44 -1.95
N GLN A 129 -1.85 -20.22 -0.82
CA GLN A 129 -1.35 -20.61 0.49
C GLN A 129 -0.97 -22.09 0.50
N THR A 130 0.27 -22.35 0.83
CA THR A 130 0.69 -23.69 1.20
C THR A 130 0.05 -24.06 2.52
N LYS A 131 -0.51 -25.27 2.61
CA LYS A 131 -1.03 -25.85 3.87
C LYS A 131 0.05 -25.75 4.94
N GLY A 132 -0.27 -25.15 6.09
CA GLY A 132 0.64 -25.08 7.23
C GLY A 132 1.13 -23.68 7.60
N PHE A 133 0.55 -22.64 7.03
CA PHE A 133 0.77 -21.26 7.45
C PHE A 133 0.04 -21.00 8.78
N ASP A 134 0.77 -20.87 9.88
CA ASP A 134 0.21 -20.62 11.22
C ASP A 134 0.06 -19.13 11.58
N GLY A 135 0.42 -18.24 10.68
CA GLY A 135 0.36 -16.79 10.90
C GLY A 135 1.41 -16.25 11.88
N TYR A 136 2.15 -17.09 12.58
CA TYR A 136 3.08 -16.69 13.65
C TYR A 136 4.56 -16.88 13.31
N GLY A 137 4.90 -17.32 12.11
CA GLY A 137 6.28 -17.22 11.65
C GLY A 137 7.22 -18.36 11.99
N ASN A 138 6.70 -19.54 12.29
CA ASN A 138 7.54 -20.74 12.43
C ASN A 138 8.16 -21.22 11.11
N GLY A 139 7.94 -20.48 10.03
CA GLY A 139 8.53 -20.75 8.72
C GLY A 139 9.14 -19.50 8.11
N ILE A 140 10.28 -19.03 8.61
CA ILE A 140 11.03 -17.91 8.00
C ILE A 140 11.15 -18.08 6.47
N GLY A 141 11.31 -19.32 5.99
CA GLY A 141 11.36 -19.63 4.56
C GLY A 141 10.07 -19.34 3.80
N VAL A 142 8.89 -19.44 4.43
CA VAL A 142 7.59 -19.20 3.78
C VAL A 142 7.39 -17.71 3.49
N TYR A 143 7.87 -16.82 4.35
CA TYR A 143 7.73 -15.37 4.20
C TYR A 143 8.75 -14.74 3.24
N HIS A 144 9.80 -15.46 2.90
CA HIS A 144 10.89 -15.00 2.06
C HIS A 144 10.98 -15.72 0.71
N SER A 145 10.18 -16.78 0.52
CA SER A 145 10.18 -17.55 -0.71
C SER A 145 8.91 -17.26 -1.52
N PRO A 146 9.01 -16.76 -2.75
CA PRO A 146 7.84 -16.50 -3.57
C PRO A 146 7.14 -17.83 -3.92
N VAL A 147 5.84 -17.91 -3.66
CA VAL A 147 5.02 -19.07 -4.06
C VAL A 147 4.80 -19.08 -5.57
N ASN A 148 4.75 -17.92 -6.19
CA ASN A 148 4.65 -17.75 -7.63
C ASN A 148 5.83 -16.91 -8.14
N SER A 149 6.86 -17.57 -8.66
CA SER A 149 8.05 -16.91 -9.19
C SER A 149 7.81 -16.08 -10.47
N LYS A 150 6.61 -16.15 -11.06
CA LYS A 150 6.23 -15.36 -12.24
C LYS A 150 5.47 -14.07 -11.87
N ALA A 151 5.04 -13.93 -10.64
CA ALA A 151 4.31 -12.77 -10.14
C ALA A 151 5.26 -11.78 -9.46
N HIS A 152 6.12 -11.15 -10.24
CA HIS A 152 7.02 -10.12 -9.73
C HIS A 152 6.29 -8.80 -9.53
N PHE A 153 6.54 -8.12 -8.39
CA PHE A 153 6.00 -6.79 -8.12
C PHE A 153 6.39 -5.76 -9.20
N SER A 154 7.58 -5.88 -9.77
CA SER A 154 8.03 -5.05 -10.89
C SER A 154 7.09 -5.08 -12.11
N ASN A 155 6.37 -6.19 -12.34
CA ASN A 155 5.39 -6.27 -13.43
C ASN A 155 4.20 -5.33 -13.20
N LEU A 156 3.79 -5.13 -11.94
CA LEU A 156 2.77 -4.14 -11.61
C LEU A 156 3.28 -2.72 -11.87
N LEU A 157 4.49 -2.40 -11.44
CA LEU A 157 5.10 -1.08 -11.65
C LEU A 157 5.28 -0.80 -13.14
N LEU A 158 5.75 -1.79 -13.91
CA LEU A 158 5.85 -1.71 -15.36
C LEU A 158 4.48 -1.43 -16.01
N THR A 159 3.45 -2.16 -15.60
CA THR A 159 2.08 -1.95 -16.10
C THR A 159 1.59 -0.53 -15.80
N MET A 160 1.84 -0.02 -14.60
CA MET A 160 1.48 1.35 -14.23
C MET A 160 2.20 2.36 -15.11
N ALA A 161 3.51 2.21 -15.33
CA ALA A 161 4.30 3.08 -16.19
C ALA A 161 3.77 3.09 -17.64
N GLN A 162 3.52 1.91 -18.21
CA GLN A 162 2.96 1.78 -19.56
C GLN A 162 1.57 2.43 -19.68
N LYS A 163 0.71 2.27 -18.66
CA LYS A 163 -0.61 2.92 -18.63
C LYS A 163 -0.53 4.44 -18.54
N MET A 164 0.53 4.96 -17.96
CA MET A 164 0.84 6.40 -17.93
C MET A 164 1.55 6.90 -19.20
N GLY A 165 1.70 6.06 -20.22
CA GLY A 165 2.30 6.44 -21.51
C GLY A 165 3.83 6.43 -21.52
N VAL A 166 4.46 5.83 -20.52
CA VAL A 166 5.92 5.66 -20.52
C VAL A 166 6.28 4.51 -21.46
N GLU A 167 7.10 4.78 -22.47
CA GLU A 167 7.68 3.76 -23.32
C GLU A 167 8.77 3.03 -22.52
N VAL A 168 8.62 1.73 -22.42
CA VAL A 168 9.59 0.85 -21.73
C VAL A 168 9.85 -0.34 -22.62
N ASP A 169 11.10 -0.56 -22.93
CA ASP A 169 11.60 -1.67 -23.74
C ASP A 169 11.62 -3.00 -22.95
#